data_af1488d8500bb3c967c5c09b3e5d5843
#
_entry.id   af1488d8500bb3c967c5c09b3e5d5843
#
_cell.length_a   1.000
_cell.length_b   1.000
_cell.length_c   1.000
_cell.angle_alpha   90.00
_cell.angle_beta   90.00
_cell.angle_gamma   90.00
#
_symmetry.space_group_name_H-M   'P 1'
#
loop_
_entity.id
_entity.type
_entity.pdbx_description
1 polymer ?
#
loop_
_entity_poly.entity_id
_entity_poly.type
_entity_poly.pdbx_seq_one_letter_code
_entity_poly.pdbx_strand_id
1 'polypeptide(L)'
;LGIVEYNWENLDGKNPNHEKRWILPLFVPGSAEFLNMRKSQIDQNPEVAAFFERMTFLPLEKITPMVPPGGSGIGMHVIPVEKAIETENEAVGLEKISYWLHKYEGKYAKSMCSCRASRDKLGEGCGDDVENWCIAVGDMADYVVQTQRGEYITYDEAMAIFKQAEDNGFVHQITNIDGEQKIFGICNCNVNVCNALRTSQMFNTPNMSRSAYVAAVETEKCVACGRCVENCPAGAVKLGQKLCTKDGYIEYPRAELPDEVKWGPEKWSIDYRDRNRINCYDTGTAPCKTACPAHIAVQGYLKLAAQGKYREALQLIKRENPFPAVCGRICNRRCEDACTRGTVDEAVAIDEVKRFIAQQDLDAETRFIPEKVIPKVDGEFSEKIAIIGGGPAGMS
;
A
#
# COMPACT_ATOMS: atom_id res chain seq x y z
N LEU A 1 -19.84 17.72 -18.76
CA LEU A 1 -19.11 16.62 -19.43
C LEU A 1 -17.65 16.48 -18.97
N GLY A 2 -17.07 17.49 -18.27
CA GLY A 2 -15.65 17.43 -17.84
C GLY A 2 -14.64 17.77 -18.94
N ILE A 3 -15.08 18.46 -19.98
CA ILE A 3 -14.23 18.86 -21.13
C ILE A 3 -13.52 20.19 -20.86
N VAL A 4 -14.06 21.01 -19.96
CA VAL A 4 -13.52 22.32 -19.61
C VAL A 4 -13.50 22.42 -18.11
N GLU A 5 -12.41 22.88 -17.55
CA GLU A 5 -12.26 23.26 -16.15
C GLU A 5 -12.13 24.79 -16.03
N TYR A 6 -12.13 25.28 -14.80
CA TYR A 6 -11.93 26.70 -14.55
C TYR A 6 -11.03 26.93 -13.35
N ASN A 7 -10.44 28.12 -13.33
CA ASN A 7 -9.58 28.57 -12.26
C ASN A 7 -9.88 30.05 -11.99
N TRP A 8 -9.96 30.45 -10.75
CA TRP A 8 -10.08 31.85 -10.33
C TRP A 8 -9.04 32.28 -9.29
N GLU A 9 -8.23 31.34 -8.81
CA GLU A 9 -7.15 31.65 -7.89
C GLU A 9 -6.07 32.50 -8.57
N ASN A 10 -5.34 33.26 -7.79
CA ASN A 10 -4.25 34.10 -8.26
C ASN A 10 -2.90 33.64 -7.68
N LEU A 11 -2.63 32.36 -7.70
CA LEU A 11 -1.38 31.81 -7.14
C LEU A 11 -0.13 32.24 -7.94
N ASP A 12 -0.30 32.54 -9.21
CA ASP A 12 0.75 32.95 -10.14
C ASP A 12 0.79 34.48 -10.39
N GLY A 13 -0.01 35.26 -9.69
CA GLY A 13 -0.12 36.69 -9.91
C GLY A 13 -0.76 37.11 -11.22
N LYS A 14 -1.20 36.15 -12.08
CA LYS A 14 -1.79 36.47 -13.39
C LYS A 14 -3.30 36.68 -13.37
N ASN A 15 -3.93 36.48 -12.22
CA ASN A 15 -5.38 36.66 -12.03
C ASN A 15 -5.71 37.56 -10.85
N PRO A 16 -5.22 38.82 -10.80
CA PRO A 16 -5.34 39.71 -9.64
C PRO A 16 -6.79 40.04 -9.27
N ASN A 17 -7.71 39.95 -10.20
CA ASN A 17 -9.14 40.23 -9.99
C ASN A 17 -9.93 39.00 -9.60
N HIS A 18 -9.30 37.82 -9.45
CA HIS A 18 -9.96 36.56 -9.20
C HIS A 18 -11.12 36.27 -10.16
N GLU A 19 -10.92 36.56 -11.45
CA GLU A 19 -11.89 36.29 -12.47
C GLU A 19 -11.93 34.80 -12.81
N LYS A 20 -13.14 34.28 -13.04
CA LYS A 20 -13.34 32.90 -13.45
C LYS A 20 -12.82 32.69 -14.88
N ARG A 21 -11.70 31.98 -15.00
CA ARG A 21 -11.07 31.67 -16.29
C ARG A 21 -11.34 30.24 -16.68
N TRP A 22 -11.78 30.00 -17.88
CA TRP A 22 -12.03 28.70 -18.44
C TRP A 22 -10.81 28.19 -19.18
N ILE A 23 -10.40 26.96 -18.85
CA ILE A 23 -9.22 26.31 -19.42
C ILE A 23 -9.58 24.91 -19.93
N LEU A 24 -8.81 24.42 -20.88
CA LEU A 24 -8.86 23.02 -21.26
C LEU A 24 -8.00 22.24 -20.27
N PRO A 25 -8.53 21.24 -19.56
CA PRO A 25 -7.75 20.42 -18.66
C PRO A 25 -6.73 19.60 -19.44
N LEU A 26 -5.70 19.16 -18.75
CA LEU A 26 -4.86 18.08 -19.26
C LEU A 26 -5.75 16.86 -19.55
N PHE A 27 -5.28 15.99 -20.44
CA PHE A 27 -6.01 14.77 -20.75
C PHE A 27 -5.96 13.77 -19.59
N VAL A 28 -4.77 13.55 -19.03
CA VAL A 28 -4.51 12.69 -17.85
C VAL A 28 -3.38 13.30 -17.01
N PRO A 29 -3.56 13.54 -15.72
CA PRO A 29 -4.84 13.58 -15.00
C PRO A 29 -5.67 14.80 -15.41
N GLY A 30 -6.96 14.60 -15.65
CA GLY A 30 -7.84 15.70 -16.08
C GLY A 30 -9.12 15.21 -16.77
N SER A 31 -9.32 15.58 -18.04
CA SER A 31 -10.61 15.31 -18.73
C SER A 31 -10.96 13.83 -18.82
N ALA A 32 -10.00 12.94 -18.92
CA ALA A 32 -10.24 11.50 -18.93
C ALA A 32 -10.82 11.00 -17.60
N GLU A 33 -10.27 11.47 -16.48
CA GLU A 33 -10.77 11.16 -15.14
C GLU A 33 -12.16 11.72 -14.93
N PHE A 34 -12.40 12.98 -15.28
CA PHE A 34 -13.68 13.66 -15.08
C PHE A 34 -14.84 12.95 -15.79
N LEU A 35 -14.59 12.30 -16.90
CA LEU A 35 -15.60 11.49 -17.60
C LEU A 35 -16.06 10.30 -16.76
N ASN A 36 -15.20 9.72 -15.92
CA ASN A 36 -15.47 8.56 -15.09
C ASN A 36 -15.78 8.90 -13.61
N MET A 37 -15.79 10.19 -13.24
CA MET A 37 -16.05 10.62 -11.85
C MET A 37 -17.52 10.96 -11.59
N ARG A 38 -18.45 10.53 -12.44
CA ARG A 38 -19.89 10.69 -12.26
C ARG A 38 -20.61 9.39 -12.58
N LYS A 39 -21.12 8.74 -11.52
CA LYS A 39 -21.78 7.43 -11.63
C LYS A 39 -22.87 7.38 -12.70
N SER A 40 -23.78 8.37 -12.71
CA SER A 40 -24.85 8.44 -13.71
C SER A 40 -24.34 8.51 -15.14
N GLN A 41 -23.20 9.09 -15.38
CA GLN A 41 -22.58 9.18 -16.71
C GLN A 41 -22.00 7.84 -17.15
N ILE A 42 -21.33 7.12 -16.26
CA ILE A 42 -20.76 5.79 -16.52
C ILE A 42 -21.91 4.77 -16.72
N ASP A 43 -22.98 4.88 -15.93
CA ASP A 43 -24.11 3.97 -16.03
C ASP A 43 -24.87 4.12 -17.35
N GLN A 44 -24.95 5.35 -17.88
CA GLN A 44 -25.56 5.63 -19.18
C GLN A 44 -24.64 5.29 -20.36
N ASN A 45 -23.32 5.41 -20.18
CA ASN A 45 -22.33 5.24 -21.24
C ASN A 45 -21.15 4.36 -20.75
N PRO A 46 -21.35 3.05 -20.60
CA PRO A 46 -20.32 2.15 -20.06
C PRO A 46 -19.06 2.05 -20.93
N GLU A 47 -19.17 2.40 -22.23
CA GLU A 47 -18.03 2.48 -23.13
C GLU A 47 -16.99 3.54 -22.72
N VAL A 48 -17.38 4.53 -21.91
CA VAL A 48 -16.44 5.52 -21.36
C VAL A 48 -15.47 4.83 -20.39
N ALA A 49 -15.95 3.90 -19.57
CA ALA A 49 -15.10 3.10 -18.69
C ALA A 49 -14.14 2.22 -19.49
N ALA A 50 -14.63 1.56 -20.54
CA ALA A 50 -13.79 0.76 -21.42
C ALA A 50 -12.74 1.58 -22.16
N PHE A 51 -13.09 2.77 -22.61
CA PHE A 51 -12.15 3.70 -23.23
C PHE A 51 -11.04 4.10 -22.25
N PHE A 52 -11.39 4.44 -21.01
CA PHE A 52 -10.42 4.83 -19.98
C PHE A 52 -9.42 3.71 -19.70
N GLU A 53 -9.87 2.46 -19.59
CA GLU A 53 -9.01 1.30 -19.45
C GLU A 53 -8.11 1.07 -20.68
N ARG A 54 -8.66 1.14 -21.87
CA ARG A 54 -7.88 1.02 -23.14
C ARG A 54 -6.77 2.05 -23.26
N MET A 55 -7.05 3.26 -22.81
CA MET A 55 -6.06 4.34 -22.78
C MET A 55 -4.88 4.02 -21.87
N THR A 56 -5.08 3.21 -20.85
CA THR A 56 -4.00 2.74 -19.98
C THR A 56 -3.06 1.77 -20.73
N PHE A 57 -3.61 0.82 -21.48
CA PHE A 57 -2.80 -0.23 -22.09
C PHE A 57 -1.97 0.23 -23.28
N LEU A 58 -2.56 0.90 -24.24
CA LEU A 58 -1.94 1.16 -25.54
C LEU A 58 -0.77 2.17 -25.50
N PRO A 59 -0.92 3.36 -24.90
CA PRO A 59 0.19 4.31 -24.81
C PRO A 59 1.15 4.03 -23.65
N LEU A 60 0.64 3.54 -22.51
CA LEU A 60 1.46 3.38 -21.31
C LEU A 60 2.48 2.24 -21.42
N GLU A 61 2.17 1.17 -22.14
CA GLU A 61 3.14 0.12 -22.47
C GLU A 61 4.39 0.66 -23.16
N LYS A 62 4.22 1.68 -24.01
CA LYS A 62 5.33 2.30 -24.74
C LYS A 62 6.03 3.41 -23.95
N ILE A 63 5.30 4.12 -23.10
CA ILE A 63 5.81 5.30 -22.39
C ILE A 63 6.50 4.91 -21.08
N THR A 64 5.96 3.94 -20.33
CA THR A 64 6.50 3.59 -19.01
C THR A 64 7.96 3.16 -19.01
N PRO A 65 8.47 2.41 -20.00
CA PRO A 65 9.90 2.10 -20.05
C PRO A 65 10.80 3.32 -20.27
N MET A 66 10.24 4.43 -20.74
CA MET A 66 10.98 5.67 -21.02
C MET A 66 10.98 6.65 -19.84
N VAL A 67 10.25 6.35 -18.77
CA VAL A 67 10.17 7.21 -17.59
C VAL A 67 11.45 7.07 -16.76
N PRO A 68 12.22 8.17 -16.54
CA PRO A 68 13.47 8.08 -15.79
C PRO A 68 13.21 7.61 -14.34
N PRO A 69 14.10 6.82 -13.75
CA PRO A 69 14.02 6.46 -12.33
C PRO A 69 14.37 7.68 -11.45
N GLY A 70 13.78 7.75 -10.27
CA GLY A 70 14.00 8.82 -9.32
C GLY A 70 13.17 10.07 -9.60
N GLY A 71 13.16 11.00 -8.66
CA GLY A 71 12.40 12.26 -8.73
C GLY A 71 10.88 12.08 -8.66
N SER A 72 10.18 13.14 -9.02
CA SER A 72 8.71 13.16 -9.11
C SER A 72 8.23 12.27 -10.26
N GLY A 73 7.07 11.65 -10.09
CA GLY A 73 6.39 10.90 -11.16
C GLY A 73 5.93 11.80 -12.31
N ILE A 74 5.45 11.19 -13.38
CA ILE A 74 4.82 11.91 -14.48
C ILE A 74 3.31 11.98 -14.23
N GLY A 75 2.78 13.19 -14.04
CA GLY A 75 1.38 13.44 -13.73
C GLY A 75 0.96 13.23 -12.29
N MET A 76 1.61 12.34 -11.57
CA MET A 76 1.32 12.02 -10.16
C MET A 76 2.61 11.82 -9.37
N HIS A 77 2.58 12.23 -8.10
CA HIS A 77 3.67 12.05 -7.15
C HIS A 77 3.16 11.31 -5.90
N VAL A 78 3.87 10.28 -5.47
CA VAL A 78 3.52 9.50 -4.28
C VAL A 78 4.02 10.21 -3.03
N ILE A 79 3.10 10.52 -2.14
CA ILE A 79 3.40 11.03 -0.79
C ILE A 79 3.43 9.84 0.19
N PRO A 80 4.48 9.70 1.02
CA PRO A 80 4.50 8.68 2.06
C PRO A 80 3.46 8.98 3.16
N VAL A 81 3.13 7.98 3.93
CA VAL A 81 2.35 8.16 5.16
C VAL A 81 3.13 9.09 6.08
N GLU A 82 2.52 10.19 6.48
CA GLU A 82 3.20 11.32 7.16
C GLU A 82 3.95 10.89 8.43
N LYS A 83 3.36 10.02 9.23
CA LYS A 83 3.99 9.46 10.44
C LYS A 83 5.21 8.57 10.20
N ALA A 84 5.47 8.18 8.94
CA ALA A 84 6.63 7.39 8.55
C ALA A 84 7.82 8.25 8.09
N ILE A 85 7.66 9.58 8.05
CA ILE A 85 8.73 10.51 7.67
C ILE A 85 9.54 10.85 8.92
N GLU A 86 10.81 10.46 8.95
CA GLU A 86 11.69 10.65 10.12
C GLU A 86 12.46 11.99 10.14
N THR A 87 12.34 12.81 9.08
CA THR A 87 13.11 14.05 8.97
C THR A 87 12.25 15.28 9.19
N GLU A 88 12.73 16.21 10.05
CA GLU A 88 12.08 17.50 10.35
C GLU A 88 12.58 18.66 9.46
N ASN A 89 12.91 18.42 8.22
CA ASN A 89 13.38 19.47 7.32
C ASN A 89 12.18 20.22 6.70
N GLU A 90 12.19 21.55 6.63
CA GLU A 90 11.14 22.37 6.01
C GLU A 90 10.87 22.00 4.54
N ALA A 91 11.91 21.59 3.80
CA ALA A 91 11.76 21.09 2.43
C ALA A 91 10.84 19.85 2.33
N VAL A 92 10.58 19.18 3.45
CA VAL A 92 9.69 18.00 3.55
C VAL A 92 8.21 18.38 3.60
N GLY A 93 7.88 19.67 3.81
CA GLY A 93 6.48 20.12 3.90
C GLY A 93 5.64 19.68 2.71
N LEU A 94 6.16 19.79 1.48
CA LEU A 94 5.48 19.39 0.25
C LEU A 94 5.16 17.87 0.18
N GLU A 95 5.82 17.05 0.99
CA GLU A 95 5.64 15.61 1.10
C GLU A 95 4.67 15.22 2.21
N LYS A 96 3.98 16.20 2.82
CA LYS A 96 3.03 15.98 3.90
C LYS A 96 1.61 16.32 3.47
N ILE A 97 0.67 15.41 3.72
CA ILE A 97 -0.76 15.63 3.46
C ILE A 97 -1.25 16.83 4.27
N SER A 98 -0.85 16.93 5.53
CA SER A 98 -1.24 18.04 6.42
C SER A 98 -0.84 19.41 5.86
N TYR A 99 0.33 19.52 5.24
CA TYR A 99 0.78 20.76 4.59
C TYR A 99 -0.21 21.19 3.48
N TRP A 100 -0.60 20.28 2.62
CA TRP A 100 -1.50 20.59 1.51
C TRP A 100 -2.92 20.92 2.00
N LEU A 101 -3.40 20.22 3.01
CA LEU A 101 -4.70 20.54 3.60
C LEU A 101 -4.70 21.93 4.26
N HIS A 102 -3.67 22.29 5.01
CA HIS A 102 -3.56 23.63 5.58
C HIS A 102 -3.46 24.72 4.50
N LYS A 103 -2.71 24.45 3.41
CA LYS A 103 -2.59 25.38 2.30
C LYS A 103 -3.92 25.70 1.64
N TYR A 104 -4.81 24.72 1.55
CA TYR A 104 -6.15 24.85 0.95
C TYR A 104 -7.27 24.87 1.99
N GLU A 105 -6.99 25.39 3.18
CA GLU A 105 -7.93 25.39 4.30
C GLU A 105 -9.34 25.84 3.89
N GLY A 106 -10.35 25.01 4.26
CA GLY A 106 -11.75 25.26 3.95
C GLY A 106 -12.19 24.96 2.51
N LYS A 107 -11.28 24.46 1.65
CA LYS A 107 -11.58 24.13 0.26
C LYS A 107 -11.21 22.68 -0.05
N TYR A 108 -11.98 21.74 0.46
CA TYR A 108 -11.85 20.31 0.21
C TYR A 108 -13.15 19.73 -0.30
N ALA A 109 -13.06 18.83 -1.25
CA ALA A 109 -14.20 18.03 -1.70
C ALA A 109 -13.78 16.59 -1.93
N LYS A 110 -14.57 15.64 -1.43
CA LYS A 110 -14.40 14.23 -1.77
C LYS A 110 -15.13 13.93 -3.06
N SER A 111 -14.60 13.00 -3.83
CA SER A 111 -15.15 12.61 -5.11
C SER A 111 -14.88 11.15 -5.43
N MET A 112 -15.62 10.63 -6.39
CA MET A 112 -15.47 9.27 -6.88
C MET A 112 -14.11 9.07 -7.55
N CYS A 113 -13.50 7.92 -7.30
CA CYS A 113 -12.25 7.54 -7.97
C CYS A 113 -12.53 7.01 -9.38
N SER A 114 -12.05 7.70 -10.41
CA SER A 114 -12.22 7.32 -11.82
C SER A 114 -11.67 5.93 -12.14
N CYS A 115 -10.49 5.59 -11.62
CA CYS A 115 -9.88 4.27 -11.84
C CYS A 115 -10.72 3.13 -11.21
N ARG A 116 -11.23 3.32 -9.98
CA ARG A 116 -12.12 2.33 -9.36
C ARG A 116 -13.44 2.20 -10.10
N ALA A 117 -14.04 3.32 -10.43
CA ALA A 117 -15.33 3.36 -11.12
C ALA A 117 -15.29 2.69 -12.49
N SER A 118 -14.23 2.90 -13.27
CA SER A 118 -14.11 2.27 -14.58
C SER A 118 -13.90 0.75 -14.47
N ARG A 119 -13.04 0.32 -13.56
CA ARG A 119 -12.78 -1.11 -13.37
C ARG A 119 -13.95 -1.87 -12.76
N ASP A 120 -14.63 -1.24 -11.80
CA ASP A 120 -15.85 -1.81 -11.22
C ASP A 120 -16.93 -2.00 -12.31
N LYS A 121 -17.12 -0.98 -13.15
CA LYS A 121 -18.09 -1.05 -14.28
C LYS A 121 -17.77 -2.16 -15.28
N LEU A 122 -16.51 -2.51 -15.44
CA LEU A 122 -16.05 -3.60 -16.32
C LEU A 122 -16.05 -4.98 -15.64
N GLY A 123 -16.43 -5.06 -14.37
CA GLY A 123 -16.37 -6.30 -13.60
C GLY A 123 -14.93 -6.71 -13.22
N GLU A 124 -14.00 -5.78 -13.26
CA GLU A 124 -12.57 -5.99 -12.99
C GLU A 124 -12.11 -5.22 -11.72
N GLY A 125 -13.06 -4.73 -10.93
CA GLY A 125 -12.79 -4.08 -9.65
C GLY A 125 -12.23 -5.05 -8.60
N CYS A 126 -11.74 -4.52 -7.49
CA CYS A 126 -11.26 -5.33 -6.37
C CYS A 126 -12.18 -5.26 -5.13
N GLY A 127 -13.43 -4.86 -5.34
CA GLY A 127 -14.44 -4.80 -4.28
C GLY A 127 -14.34 -3.59 -3.37
N ASP A 128 -13.41 -2.67 -3.65
CA ASP A 128 -13.36 -1.40 -2.92
C ASP A 128 -14.54 -0.52 -3.31
N ASP A 129 -15.02 0.28 -2.37
CA ASP A 129 -15.92 1.38 -2.67
C ASP A 129 -15.31 2.29 -3.74
N VAL A 130 -16.13 2.73 -4.68
CA VAL A 130 -15.69 3.62 -5.77
C VAL A 130 -15.69 5.09 -5.36
N GLU A 131 -16.42 5.43 -4.31
CA GLU A 131 -16.61 6.80 -3.82
C GLU A 131 -15.56 7.19 -2.77
N ASN A 132 -15.46 8.48 -2.53
CA ASN A 132 -14.74 9.09 -1.41
C ASN A 132 -13.19 9.03 -1.42
N TRP A 133 -12.55 8.43 -2.39
CA TRP A 133 -11.10 8.23 -2.37
C TRP A 133 -10.27 9.32 -3.08
N CYS A 134 -10.90 10.21 -3.81
CA CYS A 134 -10.26 11.37 -4.40
C CYS A 134 -10.65 12.63 -3.63
N ILE A 135 -9.66 13.32 -3.10
CA ILE A 135 -9.85 14.60 -2.38
C ILE A 135 -9.38 15.73 -3.28
N ALA A 136 -10.33 16.45 -3.87
CA ALA A 136 -10.04 17.65 -4.61
C ALA A 136 -9.78 18.82 -3.66
N VAL A 137 -8.88 19.72 -4.03
CA VAL A 137 -8.52 20.89 -3.20
C VAL A 137 -8.58 22.18 -4.02
N GLY A 138 -8.75 23.30 -3.35
CA GLY A 138 -8.78 24.62 -3.98
C GLY A 138 -9.90 24.75 -5.03
N ASP A 139 -9.58 25.34 -6.17
CA ASP A 139 -10.51 25.52 -7.28
C ASP A 139 -11.09 24.21 -7.80
N MET A 140 -10.33 23.13 -7.70
CA MET A 140 -10.83 21.82 -8.12
C MET A 140 -11.91 21.29 -7.17
N ALA A 141 -11.86 21.60 -5.88
CA ALA A 141 -12.94 21.27 -4.94
C ALA A 141 -14.26 21.93 -5.39
N ASP A 142 -14.20 23.21 -5.72
CA ASP A 142 -15.36 23.93 -6.22
C ASP A 142 -15.84 23.35 -7.56
N TYR A 143 -14.93 23.00 -8.45
CA TYR A 143 -15.25 22.42 -9.76
C TYR A 143 -15.99 21.07 -9.63
N VAL A 144 -15.48 20.15 -8.83
CA VAL A 144 -16.11 18.83 -8.69
C VAL A 144 -17.48 18.91 -8.03
N VAL A 145 -17.69 19.85 -7.09
CA VAL A 145 -19.00 20.06 -6.47
C VAL A 145 -19.97 20.69 -7.45
N GLN A 146 -19.59 21.76 -8.14
CA GLN A 146 -20.46 22.45 -9.11
C GLN A 146 -20.83 21.56 -10.29
N THR A 147 -19.97 20.62 -10.64
CA THR A 147 -20.22 19.69 -11.75
C THR A 147 -20.85 18.37 -11.28
N GLN A 148 -21.29 18.28 -10.02
CA GLN A 148 -21.94 17.11 -9.42
C GLN A 148 -21.09 15.84 -9.49
N ARG A 149 -19.78 15.99 -9.21
CA ARG A 149 -18.79 14.89 -9.14
C ARG A 149 -18.28 14.65 -7.73
N GLY A 150 -18.64 15.49 -6.79
CA GLY A 150 -18.19 15.40 -5.41
C GLY A 150 -19.02 16.30 -4.48
N GLU A 151 -18.68 16.28 -3.23
CA GLU A 151 -19.28 17.08 -2.18
C GLU A 151 -18.21 17.68 -1.27
N TYR A 152 -18.47 18.88 -0.72
CA TYR A 152 -17.56 19.50 0.23
C TYR A 152 -17.45 18.69 1.51
N ILE A 153 -16.25 18.67 2.05
CA ILE A 153 -15.94 18.03 3.33
C ILE A 153 -15.12 18.97 4.21
N THR A 154 -15.13 18.69 5.51
CA THR A 154 -14.30 19.34 6.50
C THR A 154 -12.89 18.77 6.52
N TYR A 155 -11.98 19.46 7.24
CA TYR A 155 -10.62 18.94 7.49
C TYR A 155 -10.65 17.58 8.19
N ASP A 156 -11.48 17.42 9.22
CA ASP A 156 -11.56 16.18 10.00
C ASP A 156 -12.09 15.01 9.16
N GLU A 157 -13.07 15.26 8.29
CA GLU A 157 -13.57 14.25 7.34
C GLU A 157 -12.50 13.85 6.33
N ALA A 158 -11.73 14.83 5.81
CA ALA A 158 -10.60 14.52 4.92
C ALA A 158 -9.55 13.66 5.64
N MET A 159 -9.16 14.00 6.86
CA MET A 159 -8.22 13.23 7.67
C MET A 159 -8.73 11.83 7.98
N ALA A 160 -10.04 11.66 8.21
CA ALA A 160 -10.65 10.35 8.41
C ALA A 160 -10.53 9.47 7.15
N ILE A 161 -10.75 10.05 5.96
CA ILE A 161 -10.58 9.35 4.69
C ILE A 161 -9.11 8.92 4.49
N PHE A 162 -8.14 9.80 4.78
CA PHE A 162 -6.73 9.44 4.69
C PHE A 162 -6.36 8.32 5.66
N LYS A 163 -6.86 8.40 6.90
CA LYS A 163 -6.64 7.34 7.89
C LYS A 163 -7.21 6.00 7.43
N GLN A 164 -8.43 6.00 6.90
CA GLN A 164 -9.05 4.80 6.34
C GLN A 164 -8.25 4.26 5.15
N ALA A 165 -7.72 5.14 4.30
CA ALA A 165 -6.87 4.74 3.18
C ALA A 165 -5.57 4.07 3.66
N GLU A 166 -4.92 4.62 4.70
CA GLU A 166 -3.73 4.02 5.32
C GLU A 166 -4.05 2.62 5.89
N ASP A 167 -5.16 2.48 6.60
CA ASP A 167 -5.58 1.21 7.19
C ASP A 167 -5.88 0.14 6.12
N ASN A 168 -6.30 0.57 4.93
CA ASN A 168 -6.51 -0.29 3.77
C ASN A 168 -5.23 -0.55 2.94
N GLY A 169 -4.12 0.08 3.26
CA GLY A 169 -2.85 -0.03 2.52
C GLY A 169 -2.88 0.70 1.17
N PHE A 170 -3.71 1.74 1.04
CA PHE A 170 -3.76 2.57 -0.15
C PHE A 170 -2.59 3.55 -0.20
N VAL A 171 -2.22 3.94 -1.39
CA VAL A 171 -1.10 4.85 -1.67
C VAL A 171 -1.63 6.26 -1.87
N HIS A 172 -1.12 7.21 -1.09
CA HIS A 172 -1.41 8.62 -1.28
C HIS A 172 -0.65 9.17 -2.47
N GLN A 173 -1.34 9.84 -3.37
CA GLN A 173 -0.74 10.51 -4.51
C GLN A 173 -1.28 11.92 -4.63
N ILE A 174 -0.39 12.88 -4.78
CA ILE A 174 -0.76 14.23 -5.23
C ILE A 174 -0.61 14.32 -6.74
N THR A 175 -1.40 15.18 -7.36
CA THR A 175 -1.14 15.60 -8.73
C THR A 175 0.20 16.30 -8.78
N ASN A 176 0.91 16.19 -9.90
CA ASN A 176 2.18 16.88 -10.03
C ASN A 176 2.00 18.36 -9.72
N ILE A 177 2.98 18.86 -8.98
CA ILE A 177 2.99 20.25 -8.57
C ILE A 177 3.08 21.11 -9.82
N ASP A 178 2.04 21.88 -10.06
CA ASP A 178 2.03 22.90 -11.10
C ASP A 178 2.93 24.06 -10.65
N GLY A 179 3.78 24.54 -11.51
CA GLY A 179 4.88 25.49 -11.38
C GLY A 179 4.92 26.48 -10.20
N GLU A 180 3.89 26.56 -9.40
CA GLU A 180 3.68 27.45 -8.26
C GLU A 180 3.38 26.71 -6.96
N GLN A 181 3.83 25.48 -6.85
CA GLN A 181 3.50 24.64 -5.68
C GLN A 181 1.99 24.44 -5.52
N LYS A 182 1.28 24.30 -6.62
CA LYS A 182 -0.15 24.05 -6.69
C LYS A 182 -0.40 22.57 -7.01
N ILE A 183 -1.37 22.00 -6.32
CA ILE A 183 -1.97 20.71 -6.67
C ILE A 183 -3.48 20.90 -6.82
N PHE A 184 -4.16 20.00 -7.52
CA PHE A 184 -5.61 20.04 -7.60
C PHE A 184 -6.29 18.89 -6.84
N GLY A 185 -5.55 17.91 -6.39
CA GLY A 185 -6.13 16.82 -5.62
C GLY A 185 -5.11 15.88 -5.00
N ILE A 186 -5.61 15.12 -4.03
CA ILE A 186 -4.90 14.05 -3.34
C ILE A 186 -5.71 12.77 -3.52
N CYS A 187 -5.12 11.77 -4.15
CA CYS A 187 -5.74 10.49 -4.40
C CYS A 187 -5.32 9.47 -3.34
N ASN A 188 -6.23 8.54 -3.01
CA ASN A 188 -6.00 7.39 -2.14
C ASN A 188 -6.12 6.11 -2.97
N CYS A 189 -5.00 5.66 -3.52
CA CYS A 189 -4.99 4.72 -4.64
C CYS A 189 -4.75 3.28 -4.23
N ASN A 190 -5.63 2.39 -4.67
CA ASN A 190 -5.36 0.96 -4.65
C ASN A 190 -4.43 0.60 -5.82
N VAL A 191 -3.30 -0.02 -5.52
CA VAL A 191 -2.26 -0.38 -6.51
C VAL A 191 -2.73 -1.39 -7.56
N ASN A 192 -3.78 -2.15 -7.27
CA ASN A 192 -4.33 -3.15 -8.19
C ASN A 192 -5.36 -2.56 -9.16
N VAL A 193 -5.78 -1.31 -8.94
CA VAL A 193 -6.82 -0.63 -9.70
C VAL A 193 -6.31 0.62 -10.37
N CYS A 194 -5.48 1.40 -9.69
CA CYS A 194 -5.00 2.69 -10.17
C CYS A 194 -4.21 2.56 -11.47
N ASN A 195 -4.61 3.32 -12.49
CA ASN A 195 -3.99 3.29 -13.81
C ASN A 195 -2.51 3.71 -13.77
N ALA A 196 -2.13 4.62 -12.88
CA ALA A 196 -0.73 5.02 -12.74
C ALA A 196 0.12 3.98 -11.99
N LEU A 197 -0.40 3.44 -10.87
CA LEU A 197 0.39 2.56 -9.99
C LEU A 197 0.55 1.13 -10.52
N ARG A 198 -0.44 0.59 -11.22
CA ARG A 198 -0.36 -0.78 -11.73
C ARG A 198 0.55 -0.97 -12.95
N THR A 199 0.93 0.14 -13.62
CA THR A 199 1.81 0.07 -14.81
C THR A 199 3.13 -0.67 -14.54
N SER A 200 3.72 -0.43 -13.38
CA SER A 200 4.95 -1.13 -12.98
C SER A 200 4.76 -2.65 -12.87
N GLN A 201 3.58 -3.09 -12.45
CA GLN A 201 3.27 -4.52 -12.36
C GLN A 201 3.02 -5.14 -13.74
N MET A 202 2.34 -4.39 -14.61
CA MET A 202 1.96 -4.85 -15.93
C MET A 202 3.15 -4.95 -16.89
N PHE A 203 4.05 -3.99 -16.82
CA PHE A 203 5.10 -3.82 -17.83
C PHE A 203 6.52 -4.06 -17.29
N ASN A 204 6.69 -4.47 -16.03
CA ASN A 204 7.99 -4.65 -15.38
C ASN A 204 8.91 -3.41 -15.51
N THR A 205 8.36 -2.23 -15.29
CA THR A 205 9.03 -0.94 -15.44
C THR A 205 9.02 -0.16 -14.13
N PRO A 206 9.82 0.90 -14.01
CA PRO A 206 9.63 1.88 -12.95
C PRO A 206 8.20 2.42 -12.95
N ASN A 207 7.67 2.74 -11.77
CA ASN A 207 6.32 3.30 -11.68
C ASN A 207 6.28 4.72 -12.25
N MET A 208 5.18 5.07 -12.90
CA MET A 208 4.94 6.46 -13.36
C MET A 208 4.77 7.42 -12.20
N SER A 209 4.13 6.96 -11.13
CA SER A 209 3.99 7.70 -9.87
C SER A 209 5.12 7.32 -8.92
N ARG A 210 5.83 8.30 -8.41
CA ARG A 210 7.03 8.07 -7.60
C ARG A 210 7.01 8.88 -6.33
N SER A 211 7.78 8.43 -5.35
CA SER A 211 8.08 9.13 -4.11
C SER A 211 9.52 9.60 -4.11
N ALA A 212 9.78 10.73 -3.48
CA ALA A 212 11.13 11.17 -3.13
C ALA A 212 11.75 10.32 -2.00
N TYR A 213 10.93 9.49 -1.34
CA TYR A 213 11.34 8.63 -0.22
C TYR A 213 11.51 7.20 -0.66
N VAL A 214 12.44 6.52 -0.02
CA VAL A 214 12.63 5.08 -0.13
C VAL A 214 12.36 4.47 1.24
N ALA A 215 11.43 3.50 1.28
CA ALA A 215 11.16 2.76 2.50
C ALA A 215 12.37 1.89 2.87
N ALA A 216 12.70 1.85 4.14
CA ALA A 216 13.74 1.00 4.70
C ALA A 216 13.19 0.15 5.84
N VAL A 217 13.81 -1.00 6.07
CA VAL A 217 13.47 -1.87 7.20
C VAL A 217 14.55 -1.71 8.26
N GLU A 218 14.15 -1.37 9.48
CA GLU A 218 15.07 -1.37 10.62
C GLU A 218 15.38 -2.81 11.02
N THR A 219 16.57 -3.27 10.66
CA THR A 219 16.98 -4.67 10.83
C THR A 219 16.97 -5.12 12.28
N GLU A 220 17.34 -4.23 13.21
CA GLU A 220 17.34 -4.51 14.64
C GLU A 220 15.93 -4.78 15.20
N LYS A 221 14.94 -4.12 14.65
CA LYS A 221 13.53 -4.29 15.05
C LYS A 221 12.83 -5.39 14.24
N CYS A 222 13.36 -5.76 13.08
CA CYS A 222 12.75 -6.74 12.20
C CYS A 222 12.85 -8.15 12.80
N VAL A 223 11.71 -8.78 13.02
CA VAL A 223 11.60 -10.17 13.51
C VAL A 223 11.28 -11.16 12.37
N ALA A 224 11.37 -10.71 11.13
CA ALA A 224 11.16 -11.54 9.94
C ALA A 224 9.83 -12.32 9.91
N CYS A 225 8.80 -11.78 10.48
CA CYS A 225 7.48 -12.44 10.51
C CYS A 225 6.79 -12.52 9.15
N GLY A 226 7.26 -11.80 8.13
CA GLY A 226 6.67 -11.77 6.78
C GLY A 226 5.41 -10.91 6.65
N ARG A 227 4.94 -10.29 7.71
CA ARG A 227 3.68 -9.53 7.73
C ARG A 227 3.65 -8.39 6.70
N CYS A 228 4.76 -7.67 6.55
CA CYS A 228 4.90 -6.61 5.55
C CYS A 228 4.81 -7.14 4.11
N VAL A 229 5.28 -8.38 3.87
CA VAL A 229 5.19 -9.03 2.56
C VAL A 229 3.74 -9.43 2.25
N GLU A 230 3.07 -10.02 3.24
CA GLU A 230 1.68 -10.47 3.10
C GLU A 230 0.70 -9.30 2.91
N ASN A 231 0.96 -8.17 3.57
CA ASN A 231 0.07 -7.01 3.53
C ASN A 231 0.46 -5.94 2.50
N CYS A 232 1.58 -6.09 1.80
CA CYS A 232 1.95 -5.11 0.79
C CYS A 232 1.14 -5.31 -0.51
N PRO A 233 0.16 -4.46 -0.81
CA PRO A 233 -0.67 -4.65 -2.00
C PRO A 233 0.12 -4.47 -3.30
N ALA A 234 1.21 -3.70 -3.26
CA ALA A 234 2.10 -3.51 -4.41
C ALA A 234 3.08 -4.67 -4.62
N GLY A 235 3.18 -5.61 -3.69
CA GLY A 235 4.22 -6.63 -3.71
C GLY A 235 5.64 -6.02 -3.74
N ALA A 236 5.82 -4.85 -3.12
CA ALA A 236 7.09 -4.12 -3.12
C ALA A 236 8.10 -4.67 -2.12
N VAL A 237 7.66 -5.53 -1.20
CA VAL A 237 8.47 -6.15 -0.16
C VAL A 237 8.58 -7.64 -0.43
N LYS A 238 9.73 -8.21 -0.24
CA LYS A 238 9.96 -9.65 -0.26
C LYS A 238 10.76 -10.10 0.96
N LEU A 239 10.60 -11.34 1.37
CA LEU A 239 11.52 -11.94 2.33
C LEU A 239 12.87 -12.10 1.65
N GLY A 240 13.90 -11.48 2.22
CA GLY A 240 15.26 -11.60 1.72
C GLY A 240 15.76 -13.04 1.86
N GLN A 241 16.45 -13.54 0.87
CA GLN A 241 17.20 -14.79 0.99
C GLN A 241 18.64 -14.45 1.34
N LYS A 242 19.07 -14.84 2.54
CA LYS A 242 20.50 -14.89 2.87
C LYS A 242 20.98 -16.31 2.69
N LEU A 243 21.76 -16.53 1.67
CA LEU A 243 22.57 -17.72 1.61
C LEU A 243 23.75 -17.54 2.58
N CYS A 244 23.73 -18.29 3.68
CA CYS A 244 24.85 -18.35 4.60
C CYS A 244 25.85 -19.39 4.10
N THR A 245 27.06 -18.97 3.87
CA THR A 245 28.21 -19.85 3.70
C THR A 245 29.03 -19.90 5.00
N LYS A 246 30.00 -20.79 5.09
CA LYS A 246 30.96 -20.83 6.22
C LYS A 246 31.74 -19.49 6.37
N ASP A 247 31.84 -18.74 5.27
CA ASP A 247 32.62 -17.52 5.18
C ASP A 247 31.75 -16.22 5.37
N GLY A 248 30.47 -16.39 5.66
CA GLY A 248 29.54 -15.28 5.88
C GLY A 248 28.37 -15.22 4.89
N TYR A 249 27.77 -14.06 4.77
CA TYR A 249 26.60 -13.83 3.93
C TYR A 249 26.99 -13.56 2.48
N ILE A 250 26.16 -14.03 1.56
CA ILE A 250 26.18 -13.56 0.17
C ILE A 250 25.11 -12.47 0.05
N GLU A 251 25.53 -11.23 -0.13
CA GLU A 251 24.61 -10.14 -0.44
C GLU A 251 24.35 -10.07 -1.95
N TYR A 252 23.08 -9.98 -2.31
CA TYR A 252 22.66 -9.66 -3.66
C TYR A 252 22.32 -8.18 -3.74
N PRO A 253 23.18 -7.36 -4.38
CA PRO A 253 22.91 -5.92 -4.51
C PRO A 253 21.63 -5.72 -5.32
N ARG A 254 20.94 -4.62 -5.04
CA ARG A 254 19.85 -4.14 -5.90
C ARG A 254 20.38 -3.90 -7.31
N ALA A 255 19.51 -4.02 -8.29
CA ALA A 255 19.86 -3.59 -9.64
C ALA A 255 20.15 -2.09 -9.60
N GLU A 256 21.33 -1.70 -10.03
CA GLU A 256 21.66 -0.30 -10.24
C GLU A 256 20.75 0.26 -11.34
N LEU A 257 20.30 1.49 -11.11
CA LEU A 257 19.56 2.23 -12.12
C LEU A 257 20.58 3.01 -12.94
N PRO A 258 20.48 3.01 -14.27
CA PRO A 258 21.40 3.77 -15.09
C PRO A 258 21.21 5.28 -14.84
N ASP A 259 22.32 6.01 -14.69
CA ASP A 259 22.34 7.47 -14.48
C ASP A 259 22.22 8.28 -15.79
N GLU A 260 22.01 7.60 -16.91
CA GLU A 260 21.97 8.24 -18.21
C GLU A 260 20.69 9.05 -18.43
N VAL A 261 20.81 10.12 -19.21
CA VAL A 261 19.69 11.03 -19.52
C VAL A 261 18.69 10.39 -20.51
N LYS A 262 19.12 9.42 -21.31
CA LYS A 262 18.26 8.73 -22.27
C LYS A 262 17.85 7.37 -21.74
N TRP A 263 16.56 7.16 -21.71
CA TRP A 263 15.91 5.95 -21.20
C TRP A 263 15.19 5.22 -22.32
N GLY A 264 15.23 3.93 -22.31
CA GLY A 264 14.53 3.07 -23.25
C GLY A 264 14.37 1.67 -22.67
N PRO A 265 13.51 0.82 -23.25
CA PRO A 265 13.26 -0.54 -22.75
C PRO A 265 14.53 -1.37 -22.58
N GLU A 266 15.55 -1.13 -23.40
CA GLU A 266 16.84 -1.81 -23.35
C GLU A 266 17.66 -1.48 -22.09
N LYS A 267 17.31 -0.42 -21.37
CA LYS A 267 17.98 -0.01 -20.13
C LYS A 267 17.44 -0.76 -18.90
N TRP A 268 16.37 -1.51 -19.04
CA TRP A 268 15.72 -2.20 -17.95
C TRP A 268 16.08 -3.67 -17.92
N SER A 269 16.44 -4.15 -16.73
CA SER A 269 16.58 -5.58 -16.49
C SER A 269 15.22 -6.27 -16.64
N ILE A 270 15.19 -7.47 -17.23
CA ILE A 270 13.95 -8.25 -17.38
C ILE A 270 13.30 -8.60 -16.03
N ASP A 271 14.11 -8.63 -14.99
CA ASP A 271 13.69 -8.88 -13.60
C ASP A 271 13.72 -7.62 -12.74
N TYR A 272 13.66 -6.44 -13.37
CA TYR A 272 13.76 -5.13 -12.71
C TYR A 272 12.91 -5.03 -11.43
N ARG A 273 11.66 -5.41 -11.53
CA ARG A 273 10.71 -5.32 -10.44
C ARG A 273 11.09 -6.23 -9.26
N ASP A 274 11.50 -7.46 -9.52
CA ASP A 274 11.89 -8.39 -8.46
C ASP A 274 13.19 -7.97 -7.78
N ARG A 275 14.18 -7.54 -8.53
CA ARG A 275 15.48 -7.09 -8.02
C ARG A 275 15.38 -5.80 -7.18
N ASN A 276 14.41 -4.94 -7.47
CA ASN A 276 14.22 -3.67 -6.76
C ASN A 276 13.20 -3.74 -5.63
N ARG A 277 12.61 -4.90 -5.34
CA ARG A 277 11.77 -5.08 -4.16
C ARG A 277 12.58 -4.92 -2.88
N ILE A 278 11.98 -4.30 -1.88
CA ILE A 278 12.60 -4.16 -0.57
C ILE A 278 12.72 -5.54 0.07
N ASN A 279 13.93 -5.94 0.39
CA ASN A 279 14.11 -7.12 1.21
C ASN A 279 13.69 -6.79 2.66
N CYS A 280 12.76 -7.57 3.18
CA CYS A 280 12.56 -7.72 4.59
C CYS A 280 13.80 -8.45 5.13
N TYR A 281 14.67 -7.72 5.81
CA TYR A 281 16.02 -8.15 6.14
C TYR A 281 16.03 -9.42 6.97
N ASP A 282 17.01 -10.24 6.75
CA ASP A 282 17.51 -11.37 7.55
C ASP A 282 16.94 -12.73 7.31
N THR A 283 15.86 -12.90 6.58
CA THR A 283 15.37 -14.25 6.47
C THR A 283 14.70 -14.45 5.14
N GLY A 284 15.25 -15.29 4.35
CA GLY A 284 14.48 -15.98 3.34
C GLY A 284 13.25 -16.65 3.97
N THR A 285 12.38 -17.21 3.17
CA THR A 285 11.34 -18.11 3.66
C THR A 285 12.02 -19.26 4.36
N ALA A 286 12.13 -19.19 5.69
CA ALA A 286 12.77 -20.27 6.41
C ALA A 286 11.97 -21.55 6.18
N PRO A 287 12.65 -22.66 5.91
CA PRO A 287 11.98 -23.95 5.74
C PRO A 287 11.04 -24.29 6.90
N CYS A 288 11.39 -23.87 8.11
CA CYS A 288 10.54 -24.07 9.29
C CYS A 288 9.18 -23.34 9.20
N LYS A 289 9.11 -22.14 8.65
CA LYS A 289 7.83 -21.46 8.42
C LYS A 289 7.03 -22.17 7.31
N THR A 290 7.70 -22.54 6.22
CA THR A 290 7.07 -23.23 5.08
C THR A 290 6.54 -24.61 5.46
N ALA A 291 7.26 -25.35 6.30
CA ALA A 291 6.86 -26.67 6.77
C ALA A 291 5.75 -26.63 7.82
N CYS A 292 5.51 -25.48 8.45
CA CYS A 292 4.43 -25.33 9.41
C CYS A 292 3.08 -25.23 8.69
N PRO A 293 2.10 -26.12 8.95
CA PRO A 293 0.79 -26.06 8.30
C PRO A 293 0.02 -24.75 8.57
N ALA A 294 0.26 -24.12 9.71
CA ALA A 294 -0.33 -22.84 10.08
C ALA A 294 0.54 -21.64 9.65
N HIS A 295 1.64 -21.87 8.96
CA HIS A 295 2.59 -20.85 8.51
C HIS A 295 3.01 -19.83 9.58
N ILE A 296 3.09 -20.29 10.84
CA ILE A 296 3.50 -19.43 11.98
C ILE A 296 4.88 -18.83 11.68
N ALA A 297 5.06 -17.58 12.06
CA ALA A 297 6.33 -16.87 11.91
C ALA A 297 7.39 -17.40 12.90
N VAL A 298 7.87 -18.63 12.66
CA VAL A 298 8.78 -19.38 13.56
C VAL A 298 10.00 -18.55 13.93
N GLN A 299 10.69 -18.00 12.95
CA GLN A 299 11.90 -17.18 13.20
C GLN A 299 11.58 -15.96 14.03
N GLY A 300 10.42 -15.32 13.78
CA GLY A 300 10.00 -14.13 14.50
C GLY A 300 9.84 -14.37 15.98
N TYR A 301 9.09 -15.40 16.38
CA TYR A 301 8.91 -15.67 17.80
C TYR A 301 10.16 -16.24 18.49
N LEU A 302 11.01 -16.97 17.76
CA LEU A 302 12.31 -17.40 18.31
C LEU A 302 13.24 -16.20 18.58
N LYS A 303 13.27 -15.23 17.65
CA LYS A 303 14.06 -13.99 17.85
C LYS A 303 13.54 -13.16 19.02
N LEU A 304 12.23 -13.02 19.14
CA LEU A 304 11.61 -12.33 20.28
C LEU A 304 11.88 -13.06 21.60
N ALA A 305 11.79 -14.38 21.61
CA ALA A 305 12.12 -15.19 22.79
C ALA A 305 13.58 -15.04 23.21
N ALA A 306 14.51 -15.04 22.24
CA ALA A 306 15.93 -14.80 22.50
C ALA A 306 16.21 -13.41 23.09
N GLN A 307 15.34 -12.44 22.86
CA GLN A 307 15.38 -11.10 23.44
C GLN A 307 14.63 -10.97 24.78
N GLY A 308 14.05 -12.06 25.29
CA GLY A 308 13.23 -12.07 26.50
C GLY A 308 11.83 -11.46 26.32
N LYS A 309 11.41 -11.17 25.08
CA LYS A 309 10.12 -10.57 24.74
C LYS A 309 9.05 -11.64 24.53
N TYR A 310 8.74 -12.37 25.60
CA TYR A 310 7.85 -13.53 25.51
C TYR A 310 6.40 -13.17 25.19
N ARG A 311 5.93 -12.01 25.67
CA ARG A 311 4.57 -11.54 25.39
C ARG A 311 4.39 -11.22 23.91
N GLU A 312 5.33 -10.51 23.32
CA GLU A 312 5.33 -10.17 21.88
C GLU A 312 5.49 -11.44 21.04
N ALA A 313 6.29 -12.40 21.50
CA ALA A 313 6.41 -13.71 20.87
C ALA A 313 5.07 -14.47 20.89
N LEU A 314 4.34 -14.46 22.02
CA LEU A 314 3.00 -15.04 22.12
C LEU A 314 2.00 -14.35 21.20
N GLN A 315 2.01 -13.01 21.15
CA GLN A 315 1.18 -12.24 20.23
C GLN A 315 1.42 -12.65 18.78
N LEU A 316 2.69 -12.82 18.40
CA LEU A 316 3.06 -13.22 17.05
C LEU A 316 2.57 -14.64 16.72
N ILE A 317 2.69 -15.58 17.66
CA ILE A 317 2.19 -16.95 17.49
C ILE A 317 0.66 -16.95 17.34
N LYS A 318 -0.05 -16.21 18.17
CA LYS A 318 -1.52 -16.22 18.22
C LYS A 318 -2.17 -15.53 17.01
N ARG A 319 -1.42 -14.88 16.15
CA ARG A 319 -1.93 -14.39 14.86
C ARG A 319 -2.38 -15.52 13.93
N GLU A 320 -1.65 -16.63 13.96
CA GLU A 320 -1.86 -17.77 13.06
C GLU A 320 -2.28 -19.05 13.81
N ASN A 321 -2.10 -19.09 15.13
CA ASN A 321 -2.42 -20.24 15.97
C ASN A 321 -3.10 -19.77 17.26
N PRO A 322 -4.43 -19.87 17.34
CA PRO A 322 -5.17 -19.44 18.53
C PRO A 322 -4.92 -20.29 19.77
N PHE A 323 -4.45 -21.55 19.61
CA PHE A 323 -4.24 -22.52 20.70
C PHE A 323 -2.79 -23.00 20.82
N PRO A 324 -1.82 -22.11 21.00
CA PRO A 324 -0.41 -22.48 20.98
C PRO A 324 0.00 -23.45 22.10
N ALA A 325 -0.66 -23.36 23.25
CA ALA A 325 -0.39 -24.25 24.40
C ALA A 325 -0.79 -25.69 24.10
N VAL A 326 -1.87 -25.95 23.39
CA VAL A 326 -2.29 -27.28 22.95
C VAL A 326 -1.36 -27.78 21.86
N CYS A 327 -1.16 -26.96 20.81
CA CYS A 327 -0.29 -27.32 19.69
C CYS A 327 1.15 -27.62 20.13
N GLY A 328 1.69 -26.94 21.17
CA GLY A 328 3.00 -27.19 21.70
C GLY A 328 3.13 -28.55 22.46
N ARG A 329 2.01 -29.31 22.59
CA ARG A 329 2.01 -30.65 23.22
C ARG A 329 1.74 -31.78 22.24
N ILE A 330 1.08 -31.48 21.11
CA ILE A 330 0.64 -32.53 20.17
C ILE A 330 1.20 -32.32 18.74
N CYS A 331 2.00 -31.27 18.52
CA CYS A 331 2.57 -30.98 17.22
C CYS A 331 3.55 -32.08 16.78
N ASN A 332 3.48 -32.44 15.52
CA ASN A 332 4.40 -33.38 14.89
C ASN A 332 5.75 -32.78 14.46
N ARG A 333 6.02 -31.53 14.81
CA ARG A 333 7.32 -30.82 14.69
C ARG A 333 7.91 -30.75 13.28
N ARG A 334 7.10 -30.71 12.25
CA ARG A 334 7.58 -30.58 10.84
C ARG A 334 8.56 -29.44 10.60
N CYS A 335 8.44 -28.36 11.38
CA CYS A 335 9.37 -27.24 11.35
C CYS A 335 10.79 -27.59 11.81
N GLU A 336 10.93 -28.51 12.76
CA GLU A 336 12.21 -29.02 13.25
C GLU A 336 12.82 -29.99 12.22
N ASP A 337 12.02 -30.88 11.62
CA ASP A 337 12.46 -31.76 10.55
C ASP A 337 13.01 -30.98 9.34
N ALA A 338 12.39 -29.82 9.04
CA ALA A 338 12.82 -28.96 7.95
C ALA A 338 13.89 -27.92 8.34
N CYS A 339 14.36 -27.94 9.58
CA CYS A 339 15.32 -26.96 10.07
C CYS A 339 16.69 -27.15 9.42
N THR A 340 17.15 -26.11 8.69
CA THR A 340 18.47 -26.16 8.00
C THR A 340 19.64 -26.28 8.98
N ARG A 341 19.48 -25.90 10.25
CA ARG A 341 20.50 -26.10 11.26
C ARG A 341 20.75 -27.58 11.53
N GLY A 342 19.74 -28.43 11.38
CA GLY A 342 19.87 -29.89 11.50
C GLY A 342 20.86 -30.52 10.52
N THR A 343 21.24 -29.81 9.46
CA THR A 343 22.31 -30.27 8.53
C THR A 343 23.71 -29.87 8.99
N VAL A 344 23.82 -29.08 10.03
CA VAL A 344 25.10 -28.57 10.59
C VAL A 344 25.43 -29.24 11.92
N ASP A 345 24.47 -29.21 12.84
CA ASP A 345 24.56 -29.82 14.17
C ASP A 345 23.21 -30.45 14.57
N GLU A 346 22.36 -29.72 15.26
CA GLU A 346 21.03 -30.18 15.68
C GLU A 346 19.96 -29.12 15.27
N ALA A 347 18.76 -29.63 14.97
CA ALA A 347 17.63 -28.73 14.71
C ALA A 347 17.33 -27.86 15.92
N VAL A 348 16.93 -26.63 15.71
CA VAL A 348 16.46 -25.76 16.80
C VAL A 348 15.21 -26.41 17.42
N ALA A 349 15.16 -26.48 18.74
CA ALA A 349 14.00 -26.99 19.50
C ALA A 349 12.81 -26.02 19.44
N ILE A 350 12.25 -25.86 18.23
CA ILE A 350 11.26 -24.84 17.87
C ILE A 350 9.98 -25.03 18.67
N ASP A 351 9.52 -26.27 18.78
CA ASP A 351 8.28 -26.59 19.46
C ASP A 351 8.38 -26.42 20.98
N GLU A 352 9.53 -26.75 21.55
CA GLU A 352 9.79 -26.55 22.99
C GLU A 352 9.78 -25.05 23.33
N VAL A 353 10.42 -24.22 22.53
CA VAL A 353 10.38 -22.76 22.71
C VAL A 353 8.95 -22.25 22.58
N LYS A 354 8.21 -22.70 21.57
CA LYS A 354 6.79 -22.33 21.38
C LYS A 354 5.97 -22.79 22.62
N ARG A 355 6.19 -24.00 23.13
CA ARG A 355 5.52 -24.52 24.32
C ARG A 355 5.81 -23.65 25.55
N PHE A 356 7.06 -23.26 25.75
CA PHE A 356 7.45 -22.38 26.84
C PHE A 356 6.74 -21.01 26.74
N ILE A 357 6.73 -20.39 25.57
CA ILE A 357 6.04 -19.11 25.31
C ILE A 357 4.53 -19.28 25.58
N ALA A 358 3.94 -20.37 25.11
CA ALA A 358 2.52 -20.63 25.22
C ALA A 358 2.04 -20.91 26.66
N GLN A 359 2.95 -21.26 27.57
CA GLN A 359 2.63 -21.36 29.01
C GLN A 359 2.13 -20.02 29.57
N GLN A 360 2.63 -18.92 29.06
CA GLN A 360 2.20 -17.55 29.42
C GLN A 360 0.69 -17.33 29.16
N ASP A 361 0.10 -18.03 28.20
CA ASP A 361 -1.30 -17.91 27.85
C ASP A 361 -2.27 -18.68 28.76
N LEU A 362 -1.74 -19.57 29.58
CA LEU A 362 -2.52 -20.35 30.52
C LEU A 362 -2.82 -19.58 31.81
N ASP A 363 -2.00 -18.59 32.12
CA ASP A 363 -2.19 -17.72 33.27
C ASP A 363 -3.11 -16.56 32.92
N ALA A 364 -4.09 -16.26 33.76
CA ALA A 364 -5.05 -15.19 33.55
C ALA A 364 -4.40 -13.80 33.51
N GLU A 365 -3.29 -13.59 34.23
CA GLU A 365 -2.59 -12.32 34.31
C GLU A 365 -1.72 -12.05 33.08
N THR A 366 -1.19 -13.08 32.44
CA THR A 366 -0.28 -13.00 31.29
C THR A 366 -0.94 -13.39 29.99
N ARG A 367 -2.18 -13.85 30.02
CA ARG A 367 -2.97 -14.25 28.85
C ARG A 367 -3.06 -13.11 27.85
N PHE A 368 -2.83 -13.43 26.58
CA PHE A 368 -3.04 -12.51 25.46
C PHE A 368 -4.33 -12.88 24.72
N ILE A 369 -5.25 -11.93 24.65
CA ILE A 369 -6.46 -12.00 23.82
C ILE A 369 -6.21 -11.09 22.62
N PRO A 370 -6.21 -11.62 21.37
CA PRO A 370 -6.08 -10.79 20.18
C PRO A 370 -7.18 -9.74 20.10
N GLU A 371 -6.84 -8.55 19.64
CA GLU A 371 -7.82 -7.53 19.33
C GLU A 371 -8.72 -7.99 18.18
N LYS A 372 -9.95 -7.49 18.17
CA LYS A 372 -10.88 -7.75 17.06
C LYS A 372 -10.26 -7.24 15.76
N VAL A 373 -10.34 -8.06 14.71
CA VAL A 373 -10.04 -7.59 13.36
C VAL A 373 -11.13 -6.58 12.99
N ILE A 374 -10.74 -5.35 12.76
CA ILE A 374 -11.66 -4.32 12.25
C ILE A 374 -11.94 -4.67 10.78
N PRO A 375 -13.20 -4.91 10.39
CA PRO A 375 -13.51 -5.18 9.00
C PRO A 375 -13.12 -3.98 8.12
N LYS A 376 -12.65 -4.26 6.91
CA LYS A 376 -12.31 -3.23 5.91
C LYS A 376 -13.53 -2.49 5.36
N VAL A 377 -14.73 -2.91 5.74
CA VAL A 377 -16.02 -2.38 5.30
C VAL A 377 -16.67 -1.67 6.47
N ASP A 378 -17.10 -0.45 6.28
CA ASP A 378 -17.89 0.28 7.27
C ASP A 378 -19.27 -0.38 7.42
N GLY A 379 -19.65 -0.67 8.66
CA GLY A 379 -20.96 -1.17 9.03
C GLY A 379 -20.97 -2.53 9.71
N GLU A 380 -22.13 -2.93 10.19
CA GLU A 380 -22.39 -4.27 10.72
C GLU A 380 -22.85 -5.19 9.56
N PHE A 381 -22.31 -6.39 9.53
CA PHE A 381 -22.79 -7.42 8.60
C PHE A 381 -24.22 -7.81 8.98
N SER A 382 -25.13 -7.78 8.03
CA SER A 382 -26.52 -8.20 8.24
C SER A 382 -26.69 -9.72 8.23
N GLU A 383 -25.67 -10.43 7.73
CA GLU A 383 -25.68 -11.88 7.60
C GLU A 383 -25.50 -12.56 8.95
N LYS A 384 -26.32 -13.60 9.17
CA LYS A 384 -26.18 -14.46 10.34
C LYS A 384 -25.22 -15.60 10.03
N ILE A 385 -24.14 -15.69 10.82
CA ILE A 385 -23.14 -16.75 10.70
C ILE A 385 -23.43 -17.82 11.79
N ALA A 386 -23.58 -19.07 11.38
CA ALA A 386 -23.65 -20.19 12.28
C ALA A 386 -22.36 -20.97 12.29
N ILE A 387 -21.77 -21.19 13.47
CA ILE A 387 -20.58 -22.03 13.65
C ILE A 387 -21.04 -23.40 14.12
N ILE A 388 -20.76 -24.42 13.30
CA ILE A 388 -21.13 -25.81 13.61
C ILE A 388 -19.89 -26.56 14.03
N GLY A 389 -19.80 -26.92 15.30
CA GLY A 389 -18.73 -27.68 15.89
C GLY A 389 -17.93 -26.92 16.93
N GLY A 390 -17.53 -27.61 18.00
CA GLY A 390 -16.70 -27.11 19.11
C GLY A 390 -15.24 -27.57 19.02
N GLY A 391 -14.75 -27.88 17.82
CA GLY A 391 -13.33 -28.16 17.58
C GLY A 391 -12.48 -26.89 17.51
N PRO A 392 -11.14 -26.99 17.35
CA PRO A 392 -10.25 -25.82 17.29
C PRO A 392 -10.70 -24.75 16.30
N ALA A 393 -11.16 -25.14 15.12
CA ALA A 393 -11.65 -24.21 14.10
C ALA A 393 -12.96 -23.51 14.48
N GLY A 394 -13.83 -24.15 15.26
CA GLY A 394 -15.07 -23.53 15.71
C GLY A 394 -14.91 -22.69 16.97
N MET A 395 -13.79 -22.84 17.68
CA MET A 395 -13.47 -22.08 18.91
C MET A 395 -12.55 -20.89 18.64
N SER A 396 -11.90 -20.83 17.47
CA SER A 396 -11.01 -19.74 17.07
C SER A 396 -11.77 -18.61 16.39
#